data_434a6479ef2f6b7fc968bf2241f3fef7
#
_entry.id   434a6479ef2f6b7fc968bf2241f3fef7
#
_cell.length_a   1.000
_cell.length_b   1.000
_cell.length_c   1.000
_cell.angle_alpha   90.00
_cell.angle_beta   90.00
_cell.angle_gamma   90.00
#
_symmetry.space_group_name_H-M   'P 1'
#
loop_
_entity.id
_entity.type
_entity.pdbx_description
1 polymer ?
#
loop_
_entity_poly.entity_id
_entity_poly.type
_entity_poly.pdbx_seq_one_letter_code
_entity_poly.pdbx_strand_id
1 'polypeptide(L)'
;MVKFGKGVVKCRILILILGVLLLIPSLFGMLSTRINYDMLTYLPEDMDTVKGQNILLDDFGKGAFSMVVVEGLETKEVADLKEKIQQVDHVESVIWYDSLMDLSVPMELLPEKYYDAFNNGDATVMAVFFDTSTSADETMEAITQIRQTTEGQCFVSGMSAMVTDLKALCEQEEPIYVG
;
A
#
# COMPACT_ATOMS: atom_id res chain seq x y z
N MET A 1 52.11 10.58 -15.92
CA MET A 1 51.25 9.40 -16.08
C MET A 1 51.97 8.07 -15.76
N VAL A 2 53.18 7.83 -16.28
CA VAL A 2 53.93 6.54 -16.05
C VAL A 2 54.22 6.22 -14.57
N LYS A 3 54.55 7.24 -13.74
CA LYS A 3 54.80 7.05 -12.28
C LYS A 3 53.56 6.64 -11.51
N PHE A 4 52.35 7.18 -11.87
CA PHE A 4 51.08 6.82 -11.29
C PHE A 4 50.71 5.36 -11.60
N GLY A 5 50.82 4.95 -12.87
CA GLY A 5 50.55 3.57 -13.29
C GLY A 5 51.44 2.55 -12.57
N LYS A 6 52.76 2.84 -12.41
CA LYS A 6 53.65 1.99 -11.61
C LYS A 6 53.27 1.88 -10.13
N GLY A 7 52.74 2.94 -9.54
CA GLY A 7 52.21 2.95 -8.18
C GLY A 7 50.98 2.05 -8.02
N VAL A 8 50.03 2.14 -8.92
CA VAL A 8 48.83 1.28 -8.94
C VAL A 8 49.18 -0.20 -9.07
N VAL A 9 50.11 -0.55 -9.98
CA VAL A 9 50.57 -1.94 -10.16
C VAL A 9 51.27 -2.45 -8.93
N LYS A 10 52.06 -1.61 -8.24
CA LYS A 10 52.74 -2.00 -6.99
C LYS A 10 51.76 -2.27 -5.85
N CYS A 11 50.66 -1.50 -5.80
CA CYS A 11 49.65 -1.65 -4.74
C CYS A 11 48.44 -2.52 -5.16
N ARG A 12 48.56 -3.28 -6.25
CA ARG A 12 47.42 -4.04 -6.84
C ARG A 12 46.68 -4.92 -5.82
N ILE A 13 47.40 -5.62 -4.94
CA ILE A 13 46.79 -6.50 -3.94
C ILE A 13 46.05 -5.68 -2.90
N LEU A 14 46.65 -4.57 -2.43
CA LEU A 14 46.00 -3.68 -1.48
C LEU A 14 44.72 -3.09 -2.03
N ILE A 15 44.72 -2.68 -3.30
CA ILE A 15 43.55 -2.14 -3.99
C ILE A 15 42.45 -3.21 -4.12
N LEU A 16 42.79 -4.45 -4.45
CA LEU A 16 41.87 -5.57 -4.50
C LEU A 16 41.25 -5.87 -3.13
N ILE A 17 42.04 -5.93 -2.08
CA ILE A 17 41.56 -6.15 -0.72
C ILE A 17 40.62 -5.02 -0.30
N LEU A 18 40.98 -3.76 -0.57
CA LEU A 18 40.16 -2.60 -0.26
C LEU A 18 38.85 -2.63 -1.05
N GLY A 19 38.89 -3.03 -2.33
CA GLY A 19 37.70 -3.20 -3.16
C GLY A 19 36.75 -4.24 -2.59
N VAL A 20 37.25 -5.40 -2.23
CA VAL A 20 36.45 -6.47 -1.59
C VAL A 20 35.88 -6.02 -0.23
N LEU A 21 36.70 -5.31 0.56
CA LEU A 21 36.26 -4.80 1.87
C LEU A 21 35.15 -3.76 1.73
N LEU A 22 35.17 -2.92 0.68
CA LEU A 22 34.11 -1.94 0.39
C LEU A 22 32.83 -2.57 -0.17
N LEU A 23 32.87 -3.77 -0.73
CA LEU A 23 31.66 -4.48 -1.17
C LEU A 23 30.74 -4.80 0.00
N ILE A 24 31.28 -5.09 1.19
CA ILE A 24 30.48 -5.43 2.37
C ILE A 24 29.56 -4.26 2.77
N PRO A 25 30.07 -3.04 3.07
CA PRO A 25 29.20 -1.92 3.41
C PRO A 25 28.30 -1.48 2.23
N SER A 26 28.75 -1.64 0.98
CA SER A 26 27.94 -1.37 -0.21
C SER A 26 26.71 -2.28 -0.29
N LEU A 27 26.90 -3.58 -0.01
CA LEU A 27 25.78 -4.53 0.01
C LEU A 27 24.79 -4.20 1.15
N PHE A 28 25.28 -3.87 2.34
CA PHE A 28 24.43 -3.42 3.43
C PHE A 28 23.69 -2.11 3.09
N GLY A 29 24.37 -1.16 2.46
CA GLY A 29 23.75 0.09 1.99
C GLY A 29 22.63 -0.16 0.97
N MET A 30 22.86 -1.06 0.01
CA MET A 30 21.87 -1.45 -0.97
C MET A 30 20.61 -2.04 -0.31
N LEU A 31 20.79 -3.02 0.60
CA LEU A 31 19.68 -3.68 1.30
C LEU A 31 18.92 -2.74 2.26
N SER A 32 19.57 -1.68 2.74
CA SER A 32 18.97 -0.68 3.64
C SER A 32 18.35 0.49 2.90
N THR A 33 18.56 0.60 1.60
CA THR A 33 17.97 1.68 0.80
C THR A 33 16.51 1.40 0.54
N ARG A 34 15.63 2.29 1.01
CA ARG A 34 14.19 2.22 0.76
C ARG A 34 13.83 3.16 -0.39
N ILE A 35 13.02 2.66 -1.31
CA ILE A 35 12.43 3.48 -2.35
C ILE A 35 11.17 4.12 -1.74
N ASN A 36 11.11 5.44 -1.77
CA ASN A 36 9.92 6.15 -1.32
C ASN A 36 8.91 6.27 -2.48
N TYR A 37 7.80 5.57 -2.36
CA TYR A 37 6.69 5.62 -3.32
C TYR A 37 5.68 6.72 -2.99
N ASP A 38 5.92 7.51 -1.90
CA ASP A 38 5.03 8.58 -1.48
C ASP A 38 5.19 9.81 -2.38
N MET A 39 4.24 9.96 -3.29
CA MET A 39 4.20 11.13 -4.17
C MET A 39 3.96 12.44 -3.41
N LEU A 40 3.30 12.36 -2.24
CA LEU A 40 3.02 13.56 -1.42
C LEU A 40 4.28 14.13 -0.80
N THR A 41 5.27 13.29 -0.49
CA THR A 41 6.59 13.72 0.04
C THR A 41 7.34 14.65 -0.92
N TYR A 42 7.06 14.59 -2.22
CA TYR A 42 7.67 15.44 -3.23
C TYR A 42 6.93 16.78 -3.43
N LEU A 43 5.76 16.94 -2.81
CA LEU A 43 4.99 18.18 -2.89
C LEU A 43 5.39 19.15 -1.77
N PRO A 44 5.38 20.48 -2.05
CA PRO A 44 5.57 21.49 -1.01
C PRO A 44 4.52 21.35 0.11
N GLU A 45 4.94 21.53 1.36
CA GLU A 45 4.08 21.43 2.56
C GLU A 45 2.92 22.45 2.59
N ASP A 46 3.06 23.54 1.85
CA ASP A 46 2.05 24.60 1.76
C ASP A 46 0.91 24.27 0.79
N MET A 47 1.01 23.19 0.03
CA MET A 47 -0.07 22.76 -0.86
C MET A 47 -1.29 22.24 -0.09
N ASP A 48 -2.47 22.61 -0.57
CA ASP A 48 -3.74 22.24 0.07
C ASP A 48 -3.94 20.71 0.14
N THR A 49 -3.43 19.97 -0.83
CA THR A 49 -3.47 18.50 -0.83
C THR A 49 -2.68 17.91 0.35
N VAL A 50 -1.48 18.44 0.62
CA VAL A 50 -0.62 17.98 1.73
C VAL A 50 -1.27 18.36 3.07
N LYS A 51 -1.76 19.59 3.20
CA LYS A 51 -2.49 20.05 4.40
C LYS A 51 -3.74 19.21 4.66
N GLY A 52 -4.52 18.93 3.62
CA GLY A 52 -5.72 18.09 3.73
C GLY A 52 -5.41 16.68 4.19
N GLN A 53 -4.34 16.07 3.66
CA GLN A 53 -3.89 14.74 4.07
C GLN A 53 -3.43 14.73 5.55
N ASN A 54 -2.68 15.74 5.98
CA ASN A 54 -2.24 15.85 7.37
C ASN A 54 -3.43 16.02 8.32
N ILE A 55 -4.41 16.85 7.98
CA ILE A 55 -5.65 16.99 8.76
C ILE A 55 -6.40 15.66 8.84
N LEU A 56 -6.53 14.93 7.74
CA LEU A 56 -7.18 13.62 7.74
C LEU A 56 -6.49 12.64 8.68
N LEU A 57 -5.16 12.62 8.67
CA LEU A 57 -4.38 11.71 9.50
C LEU A 57 -4.39 12.16 10.97
N ASP A 58 -4.07 13.43 11.24
CA ASP A 58 -3.82 13.93 12.60
C ASP A 58 -5.13 14.17 13.38
N ASP A 59 -6.17 14.72 12.73
CA ASP A 59 -7.41 15.10 13.38
C ASP A 59 -8.50 14.02 13.30
N PHE A 60 -8.49 13.21 12.22
CA PHE A 60 -9.50 12.18 12.00
C PHE A 60 -8.98 10.74 12.14
N GLY A 61 -7.67 10.55 12.32
CA GLY A 61 -7.05 9.22 12.39
C GLY A 61 -7.17 8.41 11.08
N LYS A 62 -7.43 9.08 9.94
CA LYS A 62 -7.67 8.45 8.64
C LYS A 62 -6.60 8.87 7.65
N GLY A 63 -5.57 8.04 7.53
CA GLY A 63 -4.43 8.32 6.67
C GLY A 63 -4.71 8.03 5.20
N ALA A 64 -4.95 6.79 4.90
CA ALA A 64 -5.21 6.30 3.55
C ALA A 64 -6.59 5.66 3.43
N PHE A 65 -7.07 5.50 2.21
CA PHE A 65 -8.26 4.70 1.95
C PHE A 65 -8.14 3.88 0.67
N SER A 66 -8.86 2.76 0.65
CA SER A 66 -9.05 1.92 -0.52
C SER A 66 -10.51 1.53 -0.66
N MET A 67 -10.93 1.25 -1.89
CA MET A 67 -12.22 0.65 -2.20
C MET A 67 -12.06 -0.85 -2.34
N VAL A 68 -12.93 -1.59 -1.69
CA VAL A 68 -13.02 -3.04 -1.80
C VAL A 68 -14.33 -3.38 -2.52
N VAL A 69 -14.22 -3.96 -3.70
CA VAL A 69 -15.36 -4.41 -4.51
C VAL A 69 -15.53 -5.91 -4.34
N VAL A 70 -16.73 -6.33 -4.03
CA VAL A 70 -17.11 -7.74 -3.85
C VAL A 70 -18.21 -8.07 -4.84
N GLU A 71 -18.09 -9.18 -5.57
CA GLU A 71 -19.05 -9.64 -6.58
C GLU A 71 -19.56 -11.04 -6.22
N GLY A 72 -20.85 -11.27 -6.46
CA GLY A 72 -21.47 -12.59 -6.42
C GLY A 72 -21.57 -13.23 -5.05
N LEU A 73 -21.41 -12.48 -3.96
CA LEU A 73 -21.58 -12.96 -2.59
C LEU A 73 -22.92 -12.50 -1.99
N GLU A 74 -23.48 -13.35 -1.12
CA GLU A 74 -24.66 -12.97 -0.34
C GLU A 74 -24.30 -11.90 0.72
N THR A 75 -25.29 -11.09 1.10
CA THR A 75 -25.13 -10.00 2.09
C THR A 75 -24.44 -10.45 3.38
N LYS A 76 -24.75 -11.68 3.85
CA LYS A 76 -24.15 -12.23 5.05
C LYS A 76 -22.66 -12.55 4.85
N GLU A 77 -22.31 -13.11 3.71
CA GLU A 77 -20.92 -13.44 3.36
C GLU A 77 -20.07 -12.16 3.22
N VAL A 78 -20.68 -11.10 2.65
CA VAL A 78 -20.04 -9.77 2.57
C VAL A 78 -19.83 -9.18 3.96
N ALA A 79 -20.79 -9.34 4.89
CA ALA A 79 -20.63 -8.90 6.26
C ALA A 79 -19.50 -9.65 6.99
N ASP A 80 -19.42 -10.97 6.83
CA ASP A 80 -18.33 -11.79 7.38
C ASP A 80 -16.97 -11.38 6.79
N LEU A 81 -16.94 -11.04 5.49
CA LEU A 81 -15.76 -10.54 4.81
C LEU A 81 -15.32 -9.16 5.37
N LYS A 82 -16.28 -8.26 5.59
CA LYS A 82 -16.03 -6.96 6.23
C LYS A 82 -15.40 -7.13 7.60
N GLU A 83 -15.92 -8.04 8.44
CA GLU A 83 -15.36 -8.31 9.76
C GLU A 83 -13.91 -8.81 9.67
N LYS A 84 -13.60 -9.70 8.73
CA LYS A 84 -12.24 -10.18 8.49
C LYS A 84 -11.31 -9.03 8.07
N ILE A 85 -11.76 -8.16 7.18
CA ILE A 85 -10.98 -6.99 6.74
C ILE A 85 -10.73 -6.04 7.92
N GLN A 86 -11.72 -5.82 8.76
CA GLN A 86 -11.62 -4.93 9.91
C GLN A 86 -10.66 -5.45 11.01
N GLN A 87 -10.34 -6.74 11.01
CA GLN A 87 -9.36 -7.35 11.93
C GLN A 87 -7.92 -7.30 11.40
N VAL A 88 -7.71 -6.83 10.19
CA VAL A 88 -6.36 -6.66 9.63
C VAL A 88 -5.67 -5.49 10.33
N ASP A 89 -4.42 -5.68 10.69
CA ASP A 89 -3.60 -4.64 11.32
C ASP A 89 -3.56 -3.38 10.44
N HIS A 90 -3.57 -2.19 11.06
CA HIS A 90 -3.60 -0.88 10.40
C HIS A 90 -4.87 -0.56 9.62
N VAL A 91 -5.90 -1.39 9.65
CA VAL A 91 -7.24 -1.04 9.20
C VAL A 91 -7.96 -0.31 10.34
N GLU A 92 -8.18 0.99 10.17
CA GLU A 92 -8.87 1.85 11.14
C GLU A 92 -10.38 1.60 11.12
N SER A 93 -10.96 1.59 9.93
CA SER A 93 -12.40 1.35 9.79
C SER A 93 -12.79 0.87 8.39
N VAL A 94 -13.87 0.10 8.33
CA VAL A 94 -14.50 -0.34 7.08
C VAL A 94 -15.92 0.21 7.05
N ILE A 95 -16.23 1.03 6.05
CA ILE A 95 -17.54 1.63 5.83
C ILE A 95 -18.24 0.87 4.71
N TRP A 96 -19.39 0.33 5.03
CA TRP A 96 -20.32 -0.30 4.12
C TRP A 96 -21.74 0.18 4.46
N TYR A 97 -22.77 -0.25 3.77
CA TYR A 97 -24.13 0.23 4.01
C TYR A 97 -24.62 -0.04 5.43
N ASP A 98 -24.16 -1.11 6.08
CA ASP A 98 -24.48 -1.46 7.49
C ASP A 98 -23.95 -0.43 8.49
N SER A 99 -22.97 0.35 8.10
CA SER A 99 -22.49 1.49 8.90
C SER A 99 -23.50 2.65 8.95
N LEU A 100 -24.46 2.65 8.02
CA LEU A 100 -25.52 3.65 7.93
C LEU A 100 -26.88 3.10 8.43
N MET A 101 -27.09 1.79 8.37
CA MET A 101 -28.34 1.12 8.71
C MET A 101 -28.09 -0.26 9.30
N ASP A 102 -29.03 -0.77 10.11
CA ASP A 102 -28.97 -2.13 10.66
C ASP A 102 -29.09 -3.18 9.55
N LEU A 103 -28.28 -4.22 9.61
CA LEU A 103 -28.29 -5.38 8.70
C LEU A 103 -29.63 -6.14 8.67
N SER A 104 -30.51 -5.90 9.65
CA SER A 104 -31.86 -6.47 9.65
C SER A 104 -32.77 -5.85 8.60
N VAL A 105 -32.39 -4.69 8.02
CA VAL A 105 -33.10 -4.06 6.93
C VAL A 105 -32.55 -4.63 5.61
N PRO A 106 -33.38 -5.35 4.81
CA PRO A 106 -32.96 -5.81 3.50
C PRO A 106 -32.46 -4.66 2.62
N MET A 107 -31.36 -4.88 1.91
CA MET A 107 -30.70 -3.87 1.10
C MET A 107 -31.62 -3.27 0.03
N GLU A 108 -32.56 -4.06 -0.49
CA GLU A 108 -33.57 -3.67 -1.49
C GLU A 108 -34.60 -2.65 -0.96
N LEU A 109 -34.71 -2.51 0.37
CA LEU A 109 -35.60 -1.53 1.00
C LEU A 109 -34.94 -0.18 1.24
N LEU A 110 -33.64 -0.06 0.93
CA LEU A 110 -32.93 1.21 1.00
C LEU A 110 -33.50 2.19 -0.03
N PRO A 111 -33.52 3.51 0.26
CA PRO A 111 -33.75 4.50 -0.77
C PRO A 111 -32.74 4.31 -1.91
N GLU A 112 -33.22 4.33 -3.14
CA GLU A 112 -32.46 4.07 -4.38
C GLU A 112 -31.08 4.76 -4.39
N LYS A 113 -31.04 6.00 -3.94
CA LYS A 113 -29.78 6.76 -3.82
C LYS A 113 -28.72 6.11 -2.94
N TYR A 114 -29.10 5.45 -1.86
CA TYR A 114 -28.17 4.76 -0.96
C TYR A 114 -27.84 3.37 -1.47
N TYR A 115 -28.81 2.68 -2.06
CA TYR A 115 -28.57 1.41 -2.70
C TYR A 115 -27.53 1.54 -3.82
N ASP A 116 -27.73 2.47 -4.74
CA ASP A 116 -26.87 2.72 -5.90
C ASP A 116 -25.46 3.21 -5.49
N ALA A 117 -25.32 3.81 -4.31
CA ALA A 117 -24.01 4.24 -3.81
C ALA A 117 -23.10 3.07 -3.43
N PHE A 118 -23.67 1.94 -3.02
CA PHE A 118 -22.91 0.76 -2.56
C PHE A 118 -23.03 -0.43 -3.50
N ASN A 119 -24.00 -0.46 -4.42
CA ASN A 119 -24.30 -1.65 -5.20
C ASN A 119 -24.49 -1.34 -6.69
N ASN A 120 -24.07 -2.28 -7.52
CA ASN A 120 -24.33 -2.27 -8.95
C ASN A 120 -24.45 -3.72 -9.45
N GLY A 121 -25.65 -4.15 -9.79
CA GLY A 121 -25.92 -5.54 -10.13
C GLY A 121 -25.71 -6.48 -8.92
N ASP A 122 -24.81 -7.44 -9.05
CA ASP A 122 -24.41 -8.39 -8.02
C ASP A 122 -23.11 -7.96 -7.28
N ALA A 123 -22.61 -6.77 -7.59
CA ALA A 123 -21.43 -6.21 -6.95
C ALA A 123 -21.81 -5.21 -5.85
N THR A 124 -21.05 -5.24 -4.77
CA THR A 124 -21.10 -4.24 -3.69
C THR A 124 -19.71 -3.67 -3.39
N VAL A 125 -19.67 -2.43 -2.88
CA VAL A 125 -18.43 -1.73 -2.58
C VAL A 125 -18.37 -1.33 -1.10
N MET A 126 -17.19 -1.50 -0.51
CA MET A 126 -16.85 -1.01 0.82
C MET A 126 -15.68 -0.01 0.73
N ALA A 127 -15.66 0.98 1.62
CA ALA A 127 -14.52 1.86 1.79
C ALA A 127 -13.73 1.42 3.03
N VAL A 128 -12.45 1.12 2.84
CA VAL A 128 -11.51 0.74 3.90
C VAL A 128 -10.59 1.91 4.17
N PHE A 129 -10.52 2.35 5.42
CA PHE A 129 -9.63 3.41 5.89
C PHE A 129 -8.51 2.81 6.72
N PHE A 130 -7.31 3.36 6.53
CA PHE A 130 -6.10 2.96 7.23
C PHE A 130 -5.64 4.06 8.19
N ASP A 131 -4.95 3.69 9.25
CA ASP A 131 -4.39 4.60 10.26
C ASP A 131 -3.05 5.23 9.85
N THR A 132 -2.52 4.84 8.69
CA THR A 132 -1.25 5.31 8.13
C THR A 132 -1.42 5.93 6.75
N SER A 133 -0.37 6.56 6.22
CA SER A 133 -0.43 7.26 4.92
C SER A 133 -0.53 6.28 3.74
N THR A 134 -0.91 6.83 2.57
CA THR A 134 -1.19 6.07 1.32
C THR A 134 -0.06 5.12 0.90
N SER A 135 1.18 5.50 1.15
CA SER A 135 2.40 4.78 0.74
C SER A 135 3.24 4.30 1.91
N ALA A 136 2.69 4.31 3.13
CA ALA A 136 3.33 3.69 4.29
C ALA A 136 3.48 2.18 4.08
N ASP A 137 4.57 1.62 4.56
CA ASP A 137 4.81 0.17 4.48
C ASP A 137 3.68 -0.61 5.17
N GLU A 138 3.16 -0.08 6.27
CA GLU A 138 2.06 -0.61 7.06
C GLU A 138 0.76 -0.67 6.24
N THR A 139 0.43 0.38 5.49
CA THR A 139 -0.75 0.40 4.59
C THR A 139 -0.59 -0.63 3.47
N MET A 140 0.59 -0.74 2.87
CA MET A 140 0.86 -1.70 1.80
C MET A 140 0.80 -3.14 2.31
N GLU A 141 1.27 -3.39 3.53
CA GLU A 141 1.17 -4.68 4.19
C GLU A 141 -0.29 -5.02 4.50
N ALA A 142 -1.06 -4.08 5.04
CA ALA A 142 -2.49 -4.25 5.30
C ALA A 142 -3.26 -4.61 4.01
N ILE A 143 -3.00 -3.95 2.89
CA ILE A 143 -3.60 -4.27 1.59
C ILE A 143 -3.24 -5.69 1.14
N THR A 144 -1.99 -6.09 1.34
CA THR A 144 -1.53 -7.45 1.02
C THR A 144 -2.23 -8.48 1.90
N GLN A 145 -2.38 -8.22 3.20
CA GLN A 145 -3.10 -9.08 4.14
C GLN A 145 -4.60 -9.15 3.81
N ILE A 146 -5.25 -8.04 3.42
CA ILE A 146 -6.64 -8.04 2.96
C ILE A 146 -6.81 -8.99 1.78
N ARG A 147 -5.95 -8.91 0.76
CA ARG A 147 -6.01 -9.80 -0.41
C ARG A 147 -5.82 -11.26 -0.06
N GLN A 148 -4.94 -11.57 0.88
CA GLN A 148 -4.71 -12.94 1.37
C GLN A 148 -5.89 -13.46 2.19
N THR A 149 -6.40 -12.65 3.12
CA THR A 149 -7.51 -13.02 4.01
C THR A 149 -8.81 -13.23 3.25
N THR A 150 -9.01 -12.49 2.18
CA THR A 150 -10.21 -12.59 1.33
C THR A 150 -10.10 -13.64 0.25
N GLU A 151 -8.95 -14.33 0.12
CA GLU A 151 -8.72 -15.44 -0.83
C GLU A 151 -9.11 -15.10 -2.28
N GLY A 152 -9.00 -13.83 -2.67
CA GLY A 152 -9.38 -13.35 -4.00
C GLY A 152 -10.90 -13.18 -4.21
N GLN A 153 -11.70 -13.20 -3.16
CA GLN A 153 -13.15 -12.96 -3.22
C GLN A 153 -13.49 -11.47 -3.39
N CYS A 154 -12.50 -10.60 -3.34
CA CYS A 154 -12.68 -9.16 -3.52
C CYS A 154 -11.57 -8.54 -4.38
N PHE A 155 -11.88 -7.38 -4.95
CA PHE A 155 -10.92 -6.52 -5.65
C PHE A 155 -10.62 -5.30 -4.79
N VAL A 156 -9.35 -5.13 -4.43
CA VAL A 156 -8.90 -3.93 -3.69
C VAL A 156 -8.39 -2.91 -4.70
N SER A 157 -8.98 -1.73 -4.69
CA SER A 157 -8.68 -0.62 -5.60
C SER A 157 -8.46 0.69 -4.83
N GLY A 158 -7.89 1.66 -5.49
CA GLY A 158 -7.58 2.98 -4.92
C GLY A 158 -6.09 3.29 -4.98
N MET A 159 -5.74 4.49 -4.52
CA MET A 159 -4.35 4.97 -4.62
C MET A 159 -3.37 4.07 -3.84
N SER A 160 -3.74 3.67 -2.63
CA SER A 160 -2.90 2.80 -1.80
C SER A 160 -2.69 1.42 -2.42
N ALA A 161 -3.75 0.84 -2.99
CA ALA A 161 -3.65 -0.43 -3.72
C ALA A 161 -2.74 -0.31 -4.96
N MET A 162 -2.86 0.80 -5.71
CA MET A 162 -2.01 1.07 -6.87
C MET A 162 -0.53 1.20 -6.48
N VAL A 163 -0.22 1.90 -5.38
CA VAL A 163 1.16 2.03 -4.88
C VAL A 163 1.70 0.68 -4.44
N THR A 164 0.88 -0.15 -3.77
CA THR A 164 1.24 -1.52 -3.38
C THR A 164 1.59 -2.37 -4.60
N ASP A 165 0.77 -2.31 -5.66
CA ASP A 165 1.00 -3.07 -6.89
C ASP A 165 2.23 -2.57 -7.64
N LEU A 166 2.45 -1.25 -7.67
CA LEU A 166 3.64 -0.66 -8.28
C LEU A 166 4.91 -1.11 -7.56
N LYS A 167 4.91 -1.11 -6.23
CA LYS A 167 6.03 -1.62 -5.42
C LYS A 167 6.32 -3.09 -5.74
N ALA A 168 5.29 -3.94 -5.70
CA ALA A 168 5.42 -5.36 -5.99
C ALA A 168 5.96 -5.62 -7.41
N LEU A 169 5.49 -4.84 -8.40
CA LEU A 169 5.99 -4.94 -9.78
C LEU A 169 7.45 -4.51 -9.88
N CYS A 170 7.85 -3.40 -9.24
CA CYS A 170 9.24 -2.95 -9.22
C CYS A 170 10.16 -3.99 -8.58
N GLU A 171 9.78 -4.57 -7.44
CA GLU A 171 10.53 -5.62 -6.76
C GLU A 171 10.67 -6.90 -7.61
N GLN A 172 9.64 -7.24 -8.38
CA GLN A 172 9.67 -8.39 -9.29
C GLN A 172 10.60 -8.16 -10.49
N GLU A 173 10.66 -6.93 -11.00
CA GLU A 173 11.44 -6.59 -12.20
C GLU A 173 12.89 -6.20 -11.87
N GLU A 174 13.18 -5.76 -10.64
CA GLU A 174 14.53 -5.34 -10.23
C GLU A 174 15.63 -6.35 -10.59
N PRO A 175 15.48 -7.67 -10.36
CA PRO A 175 16.52 -8.65 -10.70
C PRO A 175 16.81 -8.72 -12.20
N ILE A 176 15.85 -8.35 -13.06
CA ILE A 176 16.01 -8.39 -14.52
C ILE A 176 16.92 -7.25 -15.01
N TYR A 177 16.91 -6.11 -14.31
CA TYR A 177 17.69 -4.93 -14.68
C TYR A 177 19.05 -4.86 -13.99
N VAL A 178 19.23 -5.55 -12.86
CA VAL A 178 20.47 -5.56 -12.06
C VAL A 178 21.37 -6.76 -12.41
N GLY A 179 20.83 -7.82 -13.03
CA GLY A 179 21.57 -9.01 -13.52
C GLY A 179 22.07 -8.81 -14.91
#